data_98c7feb3c923b4a9363eb89c6eb305b2
#
_entry.id   98c7feb3c923b4a9363eb89c6eb305b2
#
_cell.length_a   1.000
_cell.length_b   1.000
_cell.length_c   1.000
_cell.angle_alpha   90.00
_cell.angle_beta   90.00
_cell.angle_gamma   90.00
#
_symmetry.space_group_name_H-M   'P 1'
#
loop_
_entity.id
_entity.type
_entity.pdbx_description
1 polymer ?
#
loop_
_entity_poly.entity_id
_entity_poly.type
_entity_poly.pdbx_seq_one_letter_code
_entity_poly.pdbx_strand_id
1 'polypeptide(L)'
;LDYEAELSESEQNNVAARLKHDDTPEATVLSEEIRQTVNQAIEQLPEDLRTAIVLREIEGLSYEEIAAAMDCPVGTVRSRIFRAREAIDRALQPLLD
;
A
#
# COMPACT_ATOMS: atom_id res chain seq x y z
N LEU A 1 -0.01 -3.37 6.19
CA LEU A 1 0.44 -4.42 5.28
C LEU A 1 0.99 -5.58 6.05
N ASP A 2 0.75 -6.76 5.56
CA ASP A 2 1.23 -8.00 6.16
C ASP A 2 2.74 -8.21 6.00
N TYR A 3 3.44 -7.25 5.40
CA TYR A 3 4.87 -7.36 5.18
C TYR A 3 5.65 -7.60 6.47
N GLU A 4 5.33 -6.85 7.52
CA GLU A 4 5.99 -7.02 8.81
C GLU A 4 5.67 -8.36 9.46
N ALA A 5 4.46 -8.88 9.24
CA ALA A 5 4.06 -10.18 9.77
C ALA A 5 4.80 -11.34 9.09
N GLU A 6 5.32 -11.14 7.90
CA GLU A 6 6.08 -12.15 7.16
C GLU A 6 7.55 -12.18 7.55
N LEU A 7 8.03 -11.18 8.27
CA LEU A 7 9.42 -11.10 8.70
C LEU A 7 9.64 -11.90 9.98
N SER A 8 10.82 -12.46 10.14
CA SER A 8 11.24 -13.07 11.40
C SER A 8 11.37 -11.98 12.47
N GLU A 9 11.31 -12.38 13.73
CA GLU A 9 11.48 -11.44 14.85
C GLU A 9 12.78 -10.66 14.74
N SER A 10 13.87 -11.33 14.33
CA SER A 10 15.16 -10.70 14.13
C SER A 10 15.13 -9.67 13.00
N GLU A 11 14.45 -9.99 11.90
CA GLU A 11 14.31 -9.07 10.79
C GLU A 11 13.48 -7.86 11.16
N GLN A 12 12.40 -8.05 11.91
CA GLN A 12 11.57 -6.96 12.40
C GLN A 12 12.36 -6.02 13.30
N ASN A 13 13.20 -6.56 14.18
CA ASN A 13 14.06 -5.75 15.04
C ASN A 13 15.10 -4.96 14.23
N ASN A 14 15.65 -5.56 13.17
CA ASN A 14 16.59 -4.88 12.30
C ASN A 14 15.93 -3.74 11.52
N VAL A 15 14.70 -3.95 11.05
CA VAL A 15 13.94 -2.91 10.37
C VAL A 15 13.65 -1.76 11.32
N ALA A 16 13.22 -2.06 12.55
CA ALA A 16 12.96 -1.04 13.55
C ALA A 16 14.23 -0.25 13.91
N ALA A 17 15.36 -0.94 14.01
CA ALA A 17 16.65 -0.31 14.31
C ALA A 17 17.07 0.63 13.15
N ARG A 18 16.87 0.19 11.91
CA ARG A 18 17.14 1.02 10.74
C ARG A 18 16.31 2.29 10.72
N LEU A 19 15.00 2.14 10.99
CA LEU A 19 14.10 3.29 11.01
C LEU A 19 14.51 4.32 12.05
N LYS A 20 15.02 3.85 13.19
CA LYS A 20 15.52 4.73 14.24
C LYS A 20 16.83 5.41 13.85
N HIS A 21 17.74 4.68 13.19
CA HIS A 21 19.03 5.21 12.78
C HIS A 21 18.92 6.15 11.58
N ASP A 22 17.94 5.90 10.71
CA ASP A 22 17.70 6.72 9.53
C ASP A 22 16.79 7.90 9.82
N ASP A 23 16.56 8.20 11.09
CA ASP A 23 15.71 9.31 11.51
C ASP A 23 16.46 10.63 11.36
N THR A 24 16.85 10.94 10.12
CA THR A 24 17.40 12.24 9.74
C THR A 24 16.25 13.12 9.26
N PRO A 25 16.39 14.46 9.35
CA PRO A 25 15.34 15.36 8.84
C PRO A 25 14.96 15.09 7.38
N GLU A 26 15.95 14.81 6.53
CA GLU A 26 15.69 14.53 5.11
C GLU A 26 14.92 13.22 4.92
N ALA A 27 15.29 12.16 5.62
CA ALA A 27 14.61 10.87 5.53
C ALA A 27 13.19 10.97 6.07
N THR A 28 12.97 11.71 7.14
CA THR A 28 11.64 11.92 7.73
C THR A 28 10.74 12.69 6.76
N VAL A 29 11.27 13.75 6.13
CA VAL A 29 10.51 14.54 5.16
C VAL A 29 10.13 13.70 3.96
N LEU A 30 11.08 12.92 3.41
CA LEU A 30 10.81 12.05 2.28
C LEU A 30 9.75 10.99 2.61
N SER A 31 9.84 10.38 3.79
CA SER A 31 8.85 9.40 4.24
C SER A 31 7.46 10.00 4.34
N GLU A 32 7.37 11.21 4.84
CA GLU A 32 6.10 11.93 4.96
C GLU A 32 5.54 12.29 3.58
N GLU A 33 6.39 12.73 2.66
CA GLU A 33 5.97 13.01 1.29
C GLU A 33 5.43 11.75 0.59
N ILE A 34 6.11 10.62 0.78
CA ILE A 34 5.65 9.34 0.22
C ILE A 34 4.29 8.98 0.79
N ARG A 35 4.12 9.07 2.11
CA ARG A 35 2.85 8.76 2.76
C ARG A 35 1.72 9.63 2.25
N GLN A 36 1.96 10.93 2.15
CA GLN A 36 0.95 11.87 1.64
C GLN A 36 0.61 11.59 0.19
N THR A 37 1.62 11.29 -0.62
CA THR A 37 1.41 10.99 -2.04
C THR A 37 0.58 9.71 -2.22
N VAL A 38 0.88 8.66 -1.43
CA VAL A 38 0.10 7.43 -1.46
C VAL A 38 -1.35 7.69 -1.06
N ASN A 39 -1.57 8.42 0.02
CA ASN A 39 -2.92 8.74 0.49
C ASN A 39 -3.70 9.53 -0.54
N GLN A 40 -3.09 10.53 -1.16
CA GLN A 40 -3.73 11.33 -2.20
C GLN A 40 -4.03 10.48 -3.44
N ALA A 41 -3.11 9.60 -3.83
CA ALA A 41 -3.33 8.72 -4.96
C ALA A 41 -4.52 7.79 -4.73
N ILE A 42 -4.63 7.24 -3.51
CA ILE A 42 -5.76 6.39 -3.15
C ILE A 42 -7.07 7.18 -3.21
N GLU A 43 -7.09 8.39 -2.66
CA GLU A 43 -8.28 9.24 -2.67
C GLU A 43 -8.74 9.60 -4.09
N GLN A 44 -7.82 9.69 -5.02
CA GLN A 44 -8.12 10.04 -6.42
C GLN A 44 -8.51 8.85 -7.27
N LEU A 45 -8.38 7.63 -6.76
CA LEU A 45 -8.79 6.44 -7.50
C LEU A 45 -10.30 6.41 -7.72
N PRO A 46 -10.76 5.85 -8.85
CA PRO A 46 -12.18 5.51 -8.97
C PRO A 46 -12.62 4.66 -7.80
N GLU A 47 -13.88 4.79 -7.41
CA GLU A 47 -14.41 4.16 -6.19
C GLU A 47 -14.16 2.67 -6.13
N ASP A 48 -14.36 1.96 -7.24
CA ASP A 48 -14.18 0.51 -7.28
C ASP A 48 -12.72 0.10 -7.09
N LEU A 49 -11.78 0.85 -7.62
CA LEU A 49 -10.35 0.61 -7.42
C LEU A 49 -9.93 0.93 -5.99
N ARG A 50 -10.42 2.04 -5.47
CA ARG A 50 -10.12 2.46 -4.10
C ARG A 50 -10.63 1.43 -3.10
N THR A 51 -11.86 0.99 -3.26
CA THR A 51 -12.46 -0.02 -2.37
C THR A 51 -11.65 -1.31 -2.40
N ALA A 52 -11.30 -1.79 -3.59
CA ALA A 52 -10.55 -3.03 -3.72
C ALA A 52 -9.17 -2.93 -3.04
N ILE A 53 -8.43 -1.84 -3.27
CA ILE A 53 -7.08 -1.72 -2.70
C ILE A 53 -7.13 -1.51 -1.18
N VAL A 54 -8.11 -0.78 -0.68
CA VAL A 54 -8.27 -0.57 0.76
C VAL A 54 -8.63 -1.89 1.45
N LEU A 55 -9.55 -2.66 0.90
CA LEU A 55 -9.92 -3.96 1.47
C LEU A 55 -8.73 -4.91 1.49
N ARG A 56 -7.88 -4.88 0.47
CA ARG A 56 -6.71 -5.74 0.39
C ARG A 56 -5.59 -5.30 1.32
N GLU A 57 -5.19 -4.03 1.23
CA GLU A 57 -3.96 -3.57 1.86
C GLU A 57 -4.17 -3.09 3.30
N ILE A 58 -5.34 -2.57 3.62
CA ILE A 58 -5.62 -2.03 4.95
C ILE A 58 -6.40 -3.04 5.79
N GLU A 59 -7.45 -3.63 5.21
CA GLU A 59 -8.27 -4.61 5.93
C GLU A 59 -7.71 -6.02 5.89
N GLY A 60 -6.79 -6.31 4.97
CA GLY A 60 -6.12 -7.62 4.91
C GLY A 60 -6.98 -8.75 4.35
N LEU A 61 -8.03 -8.44 3.59
CA LEU A 61 -8.91 -9.46 3.05
C LEU A 61 -8.26 -10.25 1.91
N SER A 62 -8.67 -11.50 1.75
CA SER A 62 -8.30 -12.30 0.59
C SER A 62 -9.04 -11.81 -0.66
N TYR A 63 -8.55 -12.19 -1.83
CA TYR A 63 -9.25 -11.85 -3.08
C TYR A 63 -10.67 -12.39 -3.11
N GLU A 64 -10.88 -13.60 -2.59
CA GLU A 64 -12.20 -14.22 -2.52
C GLU A 64 -13.12 -13.44 -1.58
N GLU A 65 -12.61 -12.99 -0.45
CA GLU A 65 -13.38 -12.18 0.49
C GLU A 65 -13.75 -10.83 -0.11
N ILE A 66 -12.80 -10.21 -0.83
CA ILE A 66 -13.06 -8.94 -1.53
C ILE A 66 -14.12 -9.14 -2.61
N ALA A 67 -14.01 -10.24 -3.38
CA ALA A 67 -14.99 -10.55 -4.42
C ALA A 67 -16.40 -10.69 -3.84
N ALA A 68 -16.50 -11.36 -2.69
CA ALA A 68 -17.79 -11.49 -2.01
C ALA A 68 -18.30 -10.13 -1.52
N ALA A 69 -17.42 -9.33 -0.92
CA ALA A 69 -17.79 -8.00 -0.39
C ALA A 69 -18.22 -7.04 -1.49
N MET A 70 -17.58 -7.11 -2.66
CA MET A 70 -17.86 -6.22 -3.77
C MET A 70 -18.85 -6.81 -4.79
N ASP A 71 -19.31 -8.02 -4.55
CA ASP A 71 -20.25 -8.73 -5.43
C ASP A 71 -19.72 -8.76 -6.88
N CYS A 72 -18.52 -9.28 -7.06
CA CYS A 72 -17.89 -9.37 -8.37
C CYS A 72 -16.97 -10.61 -8.44
N PRO A 73 -16.60 -11.04 -9.65
CA PRO A 73 -15.67 -12.18 -9.80
C PRO A 73 -14.28 -11.87 -9.25
N VAL A 74 -13.58 -12.92 -8.81
CA VAL A 74 -12.20 -12.78 -8.30
C VAL A 74 -11.27 -12.15 -9.35
N GLY A 75 -11.44 -12.52 -10.61
CA GLY A 75 -10.65 -11.92 -11.69
C GLY A 75 -10.81 -10.41 -11.79
N THR A 76 -12.01 -9.91 -11.53
CA THR A 76 -12.30 -8.48 -11.49
C THR A 76 -11.56 -7.82 -10.32
N VAL A 77 -11.52 -8.48 -9.16
CA VAL A 77 -10.78 -7.97 -8.00
C VAL A 77 -9.29 -7.85 -8.33
N ARG A 78 -8.72 -8.87 -8.97
CA ARG A 78 -7.31 -8.84 -9.37
C ARG A 78 -7.01 -7.68 -10.30
N SER A 79 -7.86 -7.46 -11.29
CA SER A 79 -7.71 -6.35 -12.23
C SER A 79 -7.79 -5.01 -11.54
N ARG A 80 -8.74 -4.85 -10.63
CA ARG A 80 -8.92 -3.61 -9.88
C ARG A 80 -7.71 -3.30 -9.00
N ILE A 81 -7.21 -4.31 -8.30
CA ILE A 81 -6.03 -4.15 -7.43
C ILE A 81 -4.80 -3.81 -8.27
N PHE A 82 -4.63 -4.48 -9.41
CA PHE A 82 -3.51 -4.20 -10.31
C PHE A 82 -3.54 -2.75 -10.79
N ARG A 83 -4.70 -2.29 -11.24
CA ARG A 83 -4.87 -0.91 -11.73
C ARG A 83 -4.66 0.12 -10.62
N ALA A 84 -5.15 -0.19 -9.41
CA ALA A 84 -4.95 0.69 -8.27
C ALA A 84 -3.47 0.82 -7.92
N ARG A 85 -2.75 -0.28 -7.87
CA ARG A 85 -1.30 -0.27 -7.61
C ARG A 85 -0.54 0.48 -8.69
N GLU A 86 -0.91 0.28 -9.94
CA GLU A 86 -0.28 0.96 -11.06
C GLU A 86 -0.44 2.48 -10.95
N ALA A 87 -1.63 2.95 -10.58
CA ALA A 87 -1.87 4.37 -10.41
C ALA A 87 -1.07 4.95 -9.24
N ILE A 88 -0.95 4.20 -8.14
CA ILE A 88 -0.16 4.62 -6.99
C ILE A 88 1.32 4.68 -7.36
N ASP A 89 1.82 3.68 -8.08
CA ASP A 89 3.21 3.65 -8.53
C ASP A 89 3.53 4.85 -9.42
N ARG A 90 2.64 5.22 -10.33
CA ARG A 90 2.83 6.40 -11.16
C ARG A 90 2.91 7.68 -10.33
N ALA A 91 2.06 7.78 -9.31
CA ALA A 91 2.06 8.95 -8.44
C ALA A 91 3.37 9.06 -7.65
N LEU A 92 3.97 7.92 -7.30
CA LEU A 92 5.23 7.89 -6.55
C LEU A 92 6.46 8.14 -7.41
N GLN A 93 6.37 7.94 -8.72
CA GLN A 93 7.53 8.02 -9.61
C GLN A 93 8.34 9.31 -9.44
N PRO A 94 7.73 10.51 -9.38
CA PRO A 94 8.50 11.74 -9.19
C PRO A 94 9.30 11.79 -7.90
N LEU A 95 8.89 11.07 -6.87
CA LEU A 95 9.61 11.05 -5.59
C LEU A 95 10.74 10.03 -5.58
N LEU A 96 10.69 9.03 -6.47
CA LEU A 96 11.65 7.93 -6.49
C LEU A 96 12.74 8.11 -7.55
N ASP A 97 12.55 9.01 -8.50
CA ASP A 97 13.52 9.29 -9.57
C ASP A 97 14.56 10.36 -9.17
#